data_498a37d32c4780f3546d99931f267e48
#
_entry.id   498a37d32c4780f3546d99931f267e48
#
_cell.length_a   1.000
_cell.length_b   1.000
_cell.length_c   1.000
_cell.angle_alpha   90.00
_cell.angle_beta   90.00
_cell.angle_gamma   90.00
#
_symmetry.space_group_name_H-M   'P 1'
#
loop_
_entity.id
_entity.type
_entity.pdbx_description
1 polymer ?
#
loop_
_entity_poly.entity_id
_entity_poly.type
_entity_poly.pdbx_seq_one_letter_code
_entity_poly.pdbx_strand_id
1 'polypeptide(L)'
;MVYRNNNTIYQILFVMGKIISNILSSKNKYGNFLLACLYSLVYDYMYKNFVYGLFYYIGRIDYEPMSIERTIIWLLLSSIPFAEYKGINKISSFFSLFLYLFVYIPFIHSMMVLYSDDNLQIYSYCLVMFIFAILYFKVGNDWTPIKNIMVKPQIPFKAIEYITILLTIVFVAIAHNHMHFVNIFTDMSRLYDLRSENSESESLAGIGYLQGWLFGAFYPFVLVLYLEKKKWVKVLLTLAGYILLFMVDMQKMTFLMPFVLIILYQIVRLNEQKVSYYIHSYIMLTIICFSCIVYVKQDNELIFTIAAILLLRTVCVAGWLTQLYVHFFTENPYTYYSHINIINYVTQNYPYSVPLGKAVAYGSQNANANFFLTDGVAAGGLVGICFIGIFFFTLLIFINSISARYKKTDLFVLFMPTISFFLNTSIFTTMLSNGLLPLALIVACTNINNCTSSK
;
A
#
# COMPACT_ATOMS: atom_id res chain seq x y z
N MET A 1 54.07 -8.04 16.53
CA MET A 1 52.81 -8.42 17.23
C MET A 1 51.54 -7.71 16.70
N VAL A 2 51.62 -6.57 16.07
CA VAL A 2 50.46 -5.77 15.59
C VAL A 2 49.73 -6.41 14.35
N TYR A 3 50.45 -7.12 13.49
CA TYR A 3 49.84 -7.75 12.27
C TYR A 3 48.98 -9.00 12.54
N ARG A 4 49.11 -9.64 13.69
CA ARG A 4 48.29 -10.81 14.04
C ARG A 4 46.88 -10.43 14.55
N ASN A 5 46.72 -9.24 15.15
CA ASN A 5 45.45 -8.78 15.69
C ASN A 5 44.44 -8.34 14.58
N ASN A 6 44.92 -7.79 13.46
CA ASN A 6 44.03 -7.35 12.38
C ASN A 6 43.26 -8.52 11.75
N ASN A 7 43.89 -9.66 11.50
CA ASN A 7 43.23 -10.84 10.93
C ASN A 7 42.12 -11.39 11.85
N THR A 8 42.31 -11.35 13.16
CA THR A 8 41.30 -11.81 14.13
C THR A 8 40.09 -10.86 14.17
N ILE A 9 40.31 -9.54 14.12
CA ILE A 9 39.24 -8.55 14.07
C ILE A 9 38.46 -8.68 12.77
N TYR A 10 39.11 -8.82 11.60
CA TYR A 10 38.46 -9.07 10.33
C TYR A 10 37.63 -10.37 10.32
N GLN A 11 38.14 -11.44 10.91
CA GLN A 11 37.40 -12.69 11.05
C GLN A 11 36.17 -12.53 11.96
N ILE A 12 36.28 -11.82 13.07
CA ILE A 12 35.14 -11.54 13.96
C ILE A 12 34.08 -10.69 13.24
N LEU A 13 34.49 -9.62 12.58
CA LEU A 13 33.57 -8.76 11.81
C LEU A 13 32.91 -9.54 10.68
N PHE A 14 33.63 -10.41 10.00
CA PHE A 14 33.07 -11.27 8.95
C PHE A 14 32.03 -12.26 9.50
N VAL A 15 32.31 -12.90 10.62
CA VAL A 15 31.39 -13.82 11.30
C VAL A 15 30.15 -13.07 11.81
N MET A 16 30.36 -11.93 12.48
CA MET A 16 29.23 -11.06 12.89
C MET A 16 28.38 -10.61 11.72
N GLY A 17 28.98 -10.17 10.61
CA GLY A 17 28.26 -9.79 9.39
C GLY A 17 27.44 -10.96 8.83
N LYS A 18 27.95 -12.17 8.88
CA LYS A 18 27.25 -13.38 8.44
C LYS A 18 26.07 -13.74 9.34
N ILE A 19 26.24 -13.59 10.65
CA ILE A 19 25.18 -13.82 11.65
C ILE A 19 24.06 -12.77 11.46
N ILE A 20 24.40 -11.49 11.36
CA ILE A 20 23.45 -10.39 11.15
C ILE A 20 22.68 -10.60 9.82
N SER A 21 23.41 -10.92 8.75
CA SER A 21 22.79 -11.20 7.44
C SER A 21 21.82 -12.39 7.51
N ASN A 22 22.13 -13.43 8.28
CA ASN A 22 21.23 -14.57 8.47
C ASN A 22 19.98 -14.20 9.28
N ILE A 23 20.14 -13.41 10.35
CA ILE A 23 19.00 -12.92 11.16
C ILE A 23 18.07 -12.02 10.33
N LEU A 24 18.64 -11.14 9.51
CA LEU A 24 17.89 -10.19 8.68
C LEU A 24 17.30 -10.82 7.41
N SER A 25 17.63 -12.07 7.10
CA SER A 25 17.06 -12.76 5.94
C SER A 25 15.66 -13.28 6.22
N SER A 26 14.74 -13.06 5.30
CA SER A 26 13.38 -13.60 5.35
C SER A 26 13.28 -15.14 5.44
N LYS A 27 14.38 -15.83 5.19
CA LYS A 27 14.49 -17.29 5.39
C LYS A 27 14.59 -17.70 6.86
N ASN A 28 14.94 -16.77 7.74
CA ASN A 28 15.06 -17.01 9.17
C ASN A 28 13.76 -16.64 9.90
N LYS A 29 12.96 -17.64 10.21
CA LYS A 29 11.67 -17.47 10.90
C LYS A 29 11.81 -16.77 12.26
N TYR A 30 12.83 -17.11 13.02
CA TYR A 30 13.10 -16.47 14.32
C TYR A 30 13.60 -15.04 14.16
N GLY A 31 14.44 -14.78 13.14
CA GLY A 31 14.88 -13.44 12.79
C GLY A 31 13.72 -12.53 12.41
N ASN A 32 12.81 -13.03 11.59
CA ASN A 32 11.58 -12.32 11.23
C ASN A 32 10.71 -12.00 12.45
N PHE A 33 10.50 -12.97 13.33
CA PHE A 33 9.75 -12.77 14.57
C PHE A 33 10.37 -11.68 15.45
N LEU A 34 11.68 -11.77 15.71
CA LEU A 34 12.40 -10.78 16.51
C LEU A 34 12.40 -9.38 15.89
N LEU A 35 12.57 -9.29 14.56
CA LEU A 35 12.53 -8.04 13.85
C LEU A 35 11.12 -7.40 13.91
N ALA A 36 10.08 -8.21 13.83
CA ALA A 36 8.70 -7.75 13.99
C ALA A 36 8.41 -7.27 15.42
N CYS A 37 8.92 -7.97 16.45
CA CYS A 37 8.84 -7.49 17.83
C CYS A 37 9.52 -6.13 17.99
N LEU A 38 10.75 -5.99 17.49
CA LEU A 38 11.49 -4.72 17.57
C LEU A 38 10.77 -3.60 16.84
N TYR A 39 10.27 -3.88 15.62
CA TYR A 39 9.50 -2.91 14.84
C TYR A 39 8.24 -2.47 15.58
N SER A 40 7.50 -3.41 16.17
CA SER A 40 6.28 -3.11 16.94
C SER A 40 6.57 -2.24 18.16
N LEU A 41 7.61 -2.54 18.93
CA LEU A 41 8.01 -1.74 20.09
C LEU A 41 8.41 -0.31 19.68
N VAL A 42 9.16 -0.16 18.59
CA VAL A 42 9.53 1.17 18.08
C VAL A 42 8.30 1.88 17.52
N TYR A 43 7.36 1.15 16.91
CA TYR A 43 6.09 1.71 16.45
C TYR A 43 5.26 2.28 17.62
N ASP A 44 5.12 1.55 18.73
CA ASP A 44 4.43 2.05 19.93
C ASP A 44 5.10 3.33 20.47
N TYR A 45 6.42 3.30 20.58
CA TYR A 45 7.19 4.46 21.03
C TYR A 45 7.01 5.67 20.10
N MET A 46 7.06 5.45 18.79
CA MET A 46 6.82 6.47 17.77
C MET A 46 5.38 7.00 17.82
N TYR A 47 4.40 6.11 17.96
CA TYR A 47 2.99 6.49 18.07
C TYR A 47 2.77 7.38 19.29
N LYS A 48 3.23 6.96 20.46
CA LYS A 48 3.10 7.71 21.72
C LYS A 48 3.73 9.10 21.65
N ASN A 49 4.97 9.20 21.21
CA ASN A 49 5.75 10.44 21.34
C ASN A 49 5.63 11.35 20.11
N PHE A 50 5.35 10.82 18.93
CA PHE A 50 5.24 11.62 17.72
C PHE A 50 3.79 11.72 17.24
N VAL A 51 3.07 10.61 17.07
CA VAL A 51 1.71 10.66 16.53
C VAL A 51 0.74 11.25 17.56
N TYR A 52 0.61 10.61 18.72
CA TYR A 52 -0.24 11.13 19.80
C TYR A 52 0.30 12.43 20.36
N GLY A 53 1.59 12.53 20.65
CA GLY A 53 2.18 13.70 21.26
C GLY A 53 2.01 14.99 20.47
N LEU A 54 1.96 14.94 19.14
CA LEU A 54 1.91 16.13 18.27
C LEU A 54 0.59 16.26 17.47
N PHE A 55 -0.17 15.19 17.29
CA PHE A 55 -1.37 15.18 16.44
C PHE A 55 -2.66 14.80 17.20
N TYR A 56 -2.64 14.82 18.54
CA TYR A 56 -3.83 14.52 19.36
C TYR A 56 -5.05 15.41 19.03
N TYR A 57 -4.82 16.62 18.49
CA TYR A 57 -5.87 17.51 18.03
C TYR A 57 -6.65 17.01 16.81
N ILE A 58 -6.11 16.03 16.08
CA ILE A 58 -6.84 15.32 15.03
C ILE A 58 -7.75 14.32 15.74
N GLY A 59 -8.95 14.69 16.10
CA GLY A 59 -9.85 13.93 16.93
C GLY A 59 -9.73 12.38 16.85
N ARG A 60 -9.77 11.70 18.00
CA ARG A 60 -9.64 10.26 18.18
C ARG A 60 -8.23 9.68 17.92
N ILE A 61 -7.20 10.49 17.86
CA ILE A 61 -5.83 10.05 18.12
C ILE A 61 -5.64 10.11 19.63
N ASP A 62 -5.63 8.96 20.28
CA ASP A 62 -5.48 8.82 21.71
C ASP A 62 -4.45 7.74 22.05
N TYR A 63 -4.01 7.67 23.30
CA TYR A 63 -3.03 6.69 23.74
C TYR A 63 -3.23 6.34 25.22
N GLU A 64 -3.64 5.12 25.48
CA GLU A 64 -3.64 4.54 26.82
C GLU A 64 -2.52 3.49 26.93
N PRO A 65 -1.66 3.57 27.98
CA PRO A 65 -0.62 2.58 28.19
C PRO A 65 -1.20 1.19 28.37
N MET A 66 -0.71 0.23 27.62
CA MET A 66 -1.14 -1.16 27.72
C MET A 66 -0.65 -1.78 29.03
N SER A 67 -1.47 -2.64 29.65
CA SER A 67 -1.02 -3.56 30.73
C SER A 67 0.05 -4.52 30.21
N ILE A 68 0.80 -5.16 31.10
CA ILE A 68 1.85 -6.14 30.73
C ILE A 68 1.24 -7.29 29.90
N GLU A 69 0.06 -7.80 30.32
CA GLU A 69 -0.63 -8.89 29.64
C GLU A 69 -1.05 -8.48 28.24
N ARG A 70 -1.64 -7.29 28.09
CA ARG A 70 -2.05 -6.71 26.81
C ARG A 70 -0.87 -6.46 25.89
N THR A 71 0.25 -6.00 26.43
CA THR A 71 1.51 -5.83 25.68
C THR A 71 2.03 -7.17 25.14
N ILE A 72 1.98 -8.24 25.93
CA ILE A 72 2.40 -9.58 25.48
C ILE A 72 1.48 -10.07 24.36
N ILE A 73 0.16 -9.96 24.53
CA ILE A 73 -0.83 -10.34 23.49
C ILE A 73 -0.59 -9.55 22.22
N TRP A 74 -0.42 -8.24 22.32
CA TRP A 74 -0.13 -7.38 21.17
C TRP A 74 1.15 -7.78 20.44
N LEU A 75 2.26 -8.03 21.16
CA LEU A 75 3.52 -8.46 20.56
C LEU A 75 3.41 -9.82 19.87
N LEU A 76 2.67 -10.77 20.45
CA LEU A 76 2.42 -12.07 19.82
C LEU A 76 1.56 -11.92 18.56
N LEU A 77 0.45 -11.20 18.63
CA LEU A 77 -0.41 -10.94 17.47
C LEU A 77 0.38 -10.22 16.36
N SER A 78 1.21 -9.25 16.70
CA SER A 78 2.01 -8.51 15.74
C SER A 78 3.09 -9.39 15.10
N SER A 79 3.77 -10.26 15.83
CA SER A 79 5.01 -10.89 15.37
C SER A 79 4.84 -12.29 14.79
N ILE A 80 3.86 -13.07 15.26
CA ILE A 80 3.62 -14.44 14.76
C ILE A 80 3.32 -14.48 13.26
N PRO A 81 2.44 -13.62 12.68
CA PRO A 81 2.18 -13.65 11.25
C PRO A 81 3.44 -13.43 10.42
N PHE A 82 4.33 -12.55 10.89
CA PHE A 82 5.56 -12.24 10.16
C PHE A 82 6.59 -13.37 10.17
N ALA A 83 6.53 -14.26 11.15
CA ALA A 83 7.33 -15.48 11.15
C ALA A 83 7.02 -16.40 9.94
N GLU A 84 5.83 -16.28 9.33
CA GLU A 84 5.45 -17.00 8.13
C GLU A 84 5.96 -16.34 6.82
N TYR A 85 6.49 -15.12 6.88
CA TYR A 85 7.04 -14.43 5.71
C TYR A 85 8.35 -15.07 5.25
N LYS A 86 8.43 -15.50 3.98
CA LYS A 86 9.61 -16.18 3.37
C LYS A 86 10.27 -15.34 2.26
N GLY A 87 10.06 -14.02 2.29
CA GLY A 87 10.54 -13.12 1.24
C GLY A 87 9.55 -12.96 0.08
N ILE A 88 9.94 -12.16 -0.92
CA ILE A 88 9.07 -11.92 -2.07
C ILE A 88 9.32 -12.98 -3.13
N ASN A 89 8.56 -14.08 -3.02
CA ASN A 89 8.60 -15.17 -4.00
C ASN A 89 7.63 -14.94 -5.15
N LYS A 90 6.45 -14.35 -4.85
CA LYS A 90 5.40 -14.00 -5.80
C LYS A 90 4.92 -12.58 -5.53
N ILE A 91 4.14 -12.03 -6.45
CA ILE A 91 3.62 -10.67 -6.29
C ILE A 91 2.72 -10.53 -5.04
N SER A 92 1.97 -11.56 -4.68
CA SER A 92 1.17 -11.54 -3.44
C SER A 92 2.01 -11.38 -2.17
N SER A 93 3.26 -11.90 -2.13
CA SER A 93 4.16 -11.66 -0.99
C SER A 93 4.51 -10.17 -0.83
N PHE A 94 4.57 -9.44 -1.95
CA PHE A 94 4.80 -8.00 -1.96
C PHE A 94 3.58 -7.24 -1.40
N PHE A 95 2.37 -7.58 -1.85
CA PHE A 95 1.13 -7.07 -1.26
C PHE A 95 1.06 -7.34 0.25
N SER A 96 1.27 -8.60 0.64
CA SER A 96 1.19 -9.00 2.05
C SER A 96 2.17 -8.26 2.94
N LEU A 97 3.41 -8.01 2.46
CA LEU A 97 4.41 -7.26 3.21
C LEU A 97 3.97 -5.82 3.48
N PHE A 98 3.49 -5.11 2.45
CA PHE A 98 3.05 -3.72 2.60
C PHE A 98 1.80 -3.61 3.47
N LEU A 99 0.82 -4.50 3.27
CA LEU A 99 -0.38 -4.56 4.11
C LEU A 99 -0.03 -4.85 5.58
N TYR A 100 0.92 -5.74 5.81
CA TYR A 100 1.37 -6.05 7.16
C TYR A 100 2.01 -4.82 7.84
N LEU A 101 2.95 -4.15 7.17
CA LEU A 101 3.69 -3.03 7.77
C LEU A 101 2.84 -1.77 7.98
N PHE A 102 1.98 -1.44 7.01
CA PHE A 102 1.32 -0.14 6.96
C PHE A 102 -0.17 -0.19 7.37
N VAL A 103 -0.72 -1.37 7.56
CA VAL A 103 -2.10 -1.53 8.02
C VAL A 103 -2.22 -2.44 9.21
N TYR A 104 -1.71 -3.67 9.10
CA TYR A 104 -1.92 -4.67 10.14
C TYR A 104 -1.28 -4.29 11.48
N ILE A 105 0.00 -3.93 11.49
CA ILE A 105 0.69 -3.49 12.72
C ILE A 105 0.02 -2.24 13.32
N PRO A 106 -0.23 -1.16 12.54
CA PRO A 106 -0.96 0.01 13.05
C PRO A 106 -2.36 -0.31 13.55
N PHE A 107 -3.11 -1.17 12.86
CA PHE A 107 -4.45 -1.56 13.27
C PHE A 107 -4.45 -2.30 14.61
N ILE A 108 -3.64 -3.38 14.72
CA ILE A 108 -3.57 -4.13 15.99
C ILE A 108 -3.11 -3.24 17.14
N HIS A 109 -2.12 -2.36 16.90
CA HIS A 109 -1.67 -1.38 17.90
C HIS A 109 -2.81 -0.46 18.33
N SER A 110 -3.50 0.16 17.37
CA SER A 110 -4.59 1.10 17.66
C SER A 110 -5.72 0.43 18.43
N MET A 111 -6.08 -0.82 18.09
CA MET A 111 -7.08 -1.59 18.85
C MET A 111 -6.66 -1.86 20.31
N MET A 112 -5.36 -1.91 20.59
CA MET A 112 -4.83 -2.19 21.93
C MET A 112 -4.64 -0.94 22.79
N VAL A 113 -4.35 0.22 22.20
CA VAL A 113 -4.05 1.45 22.94
C VAL A 113 -5.24 2.41 23.04
N LEU A 114 -6.29 2.25 22.20
CA LEU A 114 -7.43 3.16 22.19
C LEU A 114 -8.64 2.62 22.98
N TYR A 115 -8.61 1.39 23.45
CA TYR A 115 -9.69 0.77 24.18
C TYR A 115 -9.18 0.18 25.48
N SER A 116 -9.52 0.84 26.59
CA SER A 116 -9.15 0.40 27.93
C SER A 116 -9.89 -0.85 28.37
N ASP A 117 -11.14 -1.01 27.91
CA ASP A 117 -12.00 -2.11 28.32
C ASP A 117 -11.70 -3.38 27.53
N ASP A 118 -11.61 -4.51 28.23
CA ASP A 118 -11.45 -5.83 27.63
C ASP A 118 -12.76 -6.27 26.95
N ASN A 119 -12.97 -5.80 25.74
CA ASN A 119 -14.12 -6.13 24.93
C ASN A 119 -13.83 -7.31 24.00
N LEU A 120 -14.57 -8.42 24.17
CA LEU A 120 -14.47 -9.61 23.32
C LEU A 120 -14.59 -9.29 21.82
N GLN A 121 -15.35 -8.26 21.48
CA GLN A 121 -15.52 -7.81 20.11
C GLN A 121 -14.20 -7.28 19.51
N ILE A 122 -13.42 -6.52 20.27
CA ILE A 122 -12.11 -5.99 19.85
C ILE A 122 -11.15 -7.13 19.52
N TYR A 123 -11.06 -8.08 20.45
CA TYR A 123 -10.20 -9.26 20.24
C TYR A 123 -10.64 -10.12 19.06
N SER A 124 -11.95 -10.21 18.77
CA SER A 124 -12.44 -10.96 17.60
C SER A 124 -12.01 -10.31 16.28
N TYR A 125 -12.05 -8.99 16.15
CA TYR A 125 -11.49 -8.27 15.00
C TYR A 125 -9.97 -8.47 14.86
N CYS A 126 -9.25 -8.35 15.98
CA CYS A 126 -7.81 -8.60 15.99
C CYS A 126 -7.48 -10.04 15.55
N LEU A 127 -8.25 -11.04 16.01
CA LEU A 127 -8.07 -12.44 15.65
C LEU A 127 -8.34 -12.70 14.16
N VAL A 128 -9.41 -12.13 13.62
CA VAL A 128 -9.73 -12.25 12.19
C VAL A 128 -8.63 -11.64 11.33
N MET A 129 -8.16 -10.45 11.68
CA MET A 129 -7.04 -9.81 10.98
C MET A 129 -5.73 -10.59 11.11
N PHE A 130 -5.48 -11.20 12.27
CA PHE A 130 -4.34 -12.11 12.49
C PHE A 130 -4.39 -13.33 11.56
N ILE A 131 -5.55 -13.97 11.43
CA ILE A 131 -5.75 -15.09 10.52
C ILE A 131 -5.50 -14.67 9.07
N PHE A 132 -6.05 -13.53 8.63
CA PHE A 132 -5.81 -13.04 7.27
C PHE A 132 -4.35 -12.67 7.02
N ALA A 133 -3.64 -12.06 7.98
CA ALA A 133 -2.21 -11.77 7.84
C ALA A 133 -1.40 -13.06 7.58
N ILE A 134 -1.67 -14.14 8.32
CA ILE A 134 -1.05 -15.45 8.09
C ILE A 134 -1.42 -16.01 6.72
N LEU A 135 -2.71 -15.99 6.36
CA LEU A 135 -3.20 -16.53 5.08
C LEU A 135 -2.58 -15.80 3.89
N TYR A 136 -2.47 -14.48 3.92
CA TYR A 136 -1.88 -13.69 2.84
C TYR A 136 -0.39 -13.99 2.65
N PHE A 137 0.38 -14.17 3.75
CA PHE A 137 1.76 -14.63 3.64
C PHE A 137 1.85 -16.05 3.06
N LYS A 138 0.96 -16.97 3.46
CA LYS A 138 0.94 -18.35 2.92
C LYS A 138 0.61 -18.40 1.43
N VAL A 139 -0.28 -17.53 0.92
CA VAL A 139 -0.53 -17.44 -0.54
C VAL A 139 0.76 -17.11 -1.30
N GLY A 140 1.56 -16.19 -0.78
CA GLY A 140 2.83 -15.83 -1.36
C GLY A 140 3.86 -16.95 -1.36
N ASN A 141 3.86 -17.78 -0.34
CA ASN A 141 4.87 -18.82 -0.13
C ASN A 141 4.49 -20.17 -0.76
N ASP A 142 3.34 -20.71 -0.37
CA ASP A 142 3.04 -22.13 -0.51
C ASP A 142 2.00 -22.42 -1.60
N TRP A 143 1.18 -21.41 -1.99
CA TRP A 143 0.11 -21.62 -2.95
C TRP A 143 0.63 -21.68 -4.39
N THR A 144 0.34 -22.77 -5.09
CA THR A 144 0.73 -22.90 -6.50
C THR A 144 -0.21 -22.09 -7.39
N PRO A 145 0.32 -21.38 -8.41
CA PRO A 145 -0.51 -20.70 -9.38
C PRO A 145 -1.41 -21.69 -10.14
N ILE A 146 -2.64 -21.28 -10.42
CA ILE A 146 -3.58 -22.08 -11.21
C ILE A 146 -3.16 -21.98 -12.67
N LYS A 147 -2.64 -23.07 -13.22
CA LYS A 147 -2.04 -23.11 -14.57
C LYS A 147 -3.00 -22.74 -15.71
N ASN A 148 -4.30 -22.96 -15.53
CA ASN A 148 -5.30 -22.87 -16.60
C ASN A 148 -5.98 -21.49 -16.74
N ILE A 149 -5.63 -20.50 -15.93
CA ILE A 149 -6.20 -19.13 -16.03
C ILE A 149 -5.51 -18.31 -17.13
N MET A 150 -4.45 -18.81 -17.75
CA MET A 150 -3.77 -18.08 -18.82
C MET A 150 -4.63 -17.99 -20.07
N VAL A 151 -5.07 -16.80 -20.39
CA VAL A 151 -5.73 -16.51 -21.67
C VAL A 151 -4.70 -16.62 -22.80
N LYS A 152 -5.02 -17.39 -23.85
CA LYS A 152 -4.12 -17.62 -24.98
C LYS A 152 -3.97 -16.44 -25.96
N PRO A 153 -4.91 -15.48 -26.11
CA PRO A 153 -4.69 -14.37 -27.03
C PRO A 153 -3.53 -13.51 -26.54
N GLN A 154 -2.48 -13.47 -27.34
CA GLN A 154 -1.33 -12.60 -27.08
C GLN A 154 -1.59 -11.25 -27.76
N ILE A 155 -1.97 -10.27 -26.97
CA ILE A 155 -2.04 -8.90 -27.46
C ILE A 155 -0.62 -8.39 -27.70
N PRO A 156 -0.29 -7.92 -28.90
CA PRO A 156 1.03 -7.40 -29.17
C PRO A 156 1.27 -6.11 -28.39
N PHE A 157 2.49 -5.93 -27.89
CA PHE A 157 2.85 -4.73 -27.12
C PHE A 157 2.52 -3.42 -27.83
N LYS A 158 2.72 -3.35 -29.15
CA LYS A 158 2.38 -2.16 -29.93
C LYS A 158 0.92 -1.75 -29.78
N ALA A 159 0.00 -2.72 -29.64
CA ALA A 159 -1.40 -2.40 -29.41
C ALA A 159 -1.62 -1.72 -28.06
N ILE A 160 -0.98 -2.19 -26.99
CA ILE A 160 -1.06 -1.53 -25.68
C ILE A 160 -0.42 -0.13 -25.73
N GLU A 161 0.70 0.05 -26.44
CA GLU A 161 1.33 1.35 -26.66
C GLU A 161 0.37 2.33 -27.35
N TYR A 162 -0.27 1.90 -28.46
CA TYR A 162 -1.26 2.73 -29.17
C TYR A 162 -2.50 3.04 -28.31
N ILE A 163 -3.01 2.05 -27.58
CA ILE A 163 -4.13 2.27 -26.65
C ILE A 163 -3.73 3.30 -25.57
N THR A 164 -2.52 3.20 -25.01
CA THR A 164 -2.03 4.16 -24.01
C THR A 164 -1.99 5.58 -24.57
N ILE A 165 -1.46 5.75 -25.79
CA ILE A 165 -1.40 7.05 -26.47
C ILE A 165 -2.82 7.58 -26.73
N LEU A 166 -3.70 6.74 -27.27
CA LEU A 166 -5.11 7.12 -27.53
C LEU A 166 -5.83 7.57 -26.26
N LEU A 167 -5.72 6.77 -25.16
CA LEU A 167 -6.32 7.12 -23.87
C LEU A 167 -5.74 8.42 -23.31
N THR A 168 -4.43 8.66 -23.48
CA THR A 168 -3.81 9.93 -23.07
C THR A 168 -4.35 11.12 -23.87
N ILE A 169 -4.51 10.97 -25.20
CA ILE A 169 -5.08 12.03 -26.05
C ILE A 169 -6.54 12.31 -25.63
N VAL A 170 -7.34 11.27 -25.42
CA VAL A 170 -8.74 11.40 -24.96
C VAL A 170 -8.79 12.09 -23.59
N PHE A 171 -7.90 11.71 -22.66
CA PHE A 171 -7.81 12.36 -21.35
C PHE A 171 -7.52 13.85 -21.49
N VAL A 172 -6.50 14.23 -22.26
CA VAL A 172 -6.14 15.64 -22.48
C VAL A 172 -7.28 16.39 -23.17
N ALA A 173 -7.94 15.80 -24.17
CA ALA A 173 -9.04 16.44 -24.89
C ALA A 173 -10.25 16.74 -23.97
N ILE A 174 -10.55 15.87 -22.98
CA ILE A 174 -11.63 16.11 -22.04
C ILE A 174 -11.20 17.07 -20.92
N ALA A 175 -9.97 16.90 -20.41
CA ALA A 175 -9.50 17.60 -19.21
C ALA A 175 -8.82 18.95 -19.46
N HIS A 176 -8.59 19.37 -20.72
CA HIS A 176 -7.74 20.52 -21.04
C HIS A 176 -8.14 21.83 -20.33
N ASN A 177 -9.44 22.07 -20.13
CA ASN A 177 -9.96 23.26 -19.44
C ASN A 177 -9.76 23.21 -17.90
N HIS A 178 -9.43 22.05 -17.36
CA HIS A 178 -9.27 21.78 -15.92
C HIS A 178 -7.82 21.48 -15.53
N MET A 179 -6.89 21.68 -16.46
CA MET A 179 -5.46 21.50 -16.22
C MET A 179 -4.86 22.76 -15.60
N HIS A 180 -4.30 22.62 -14.42
CA HIS A 180 -3.64 23.73 -13.71
C HIS A 180 -2.14 23.48 -13.62
N PHE A 181 -1.35 24.48 -14.04
CA PHE A 181 0.11 24.48 -13.85
C PHE A 181 0.43 24.90 -12.43
N VAL A 182 0.61 23.93 -11.56
CA VAL A 182 0.90 24.17 -10.14
C VAL A 182 2.25 23.56 -9.78
N ASN A 183 3.05 24.29 -9.01
CA ASN A 183 4.28 23.75 -8.44
C ASN A 183 3.94 22.72 -7.35
N ILE A 184 4.65 21.58 -7.33
CA ILE A 184 4.47 20.53 -6.32
C ILE A 184 4.69 21.04 -4.88
N PHE A 185 5.46 22.14 -4.72
CA PHE A 185 5.71 22.79 -3.44
C PHE A 185 4.68 23.87 -3.10
N THR A 186 3.66 24.08 -3.93
CA THR A 186 2.55 25.00 -3.62
C THR A 186 1.86 24.61 -2.33
N ASP A 187 1.32 25.59 -1.62
CA ASP A 187 0.59 25.39 -0.37
C ASP A 187 -0.53 24.38 -0.51
N MET A 188 -0.66 23.53 0.50
CA MET A 188 -1.63 22.42 0.49
C MET A 188 -3.06 22.94 0.37
N SER A 189 -3.41 24.07 1.03
CA SER A 189 -4.74 24.68 0.94
C SER A 189 -5.14 24.94 -0.50
N ARG A 190 -4.27 25.65 -1.25
CA ARG A 190 -4.53 25.95 -2.67
C ARG A 190 -4.66 24.70 -3.54
N LEU A 191 -3.88 23.64 -3.26
CA LEU A 191 -4.03 22.37 -3.97
C LEU A 191 -5.37 21.70 -3.66
N TYR A 192 -5.85 21.82 -2.42
CA TYR A 192 -7.17 21.28 -2.04
C TYR A 192 -8.31 22.06 -2.67
N ASP A 193 -8.22 23.40 -2.76
CA ASP A 193 -9.23 24.25 -3.39
C ASP A 193 -9.39 23.89 -4.87
N LEU A 194 -8.28 23.86 -5.62
CA LEU A 194 -8.29 23.47 -7.04
C LEU A 194 -8.82 22.05 -7.28
N ARG A 195 -8.51 21.13 -6.34
CA ARG A 195 -9.03 19.76 -6.41
C ARG A 195 -10.53 19.72 -6.17
N SER A 196 -11.07 20.50 -5.22
CA SER A 196 -12.52 20.56 -4.99
C SER A 196 -13.26 21.16 -6.19
N GLU A 197 -12.74 22.24 -6.78
CA GLU A 197 -13.28 22.82 -8.01
C GLU A 197 -13.36 21.77 -9.15
N ASN A 198 -12.26 21.03 -9.38
CA ASN A 198 -12.25 19.98 -10.40
C ASN A 198 -13.22 18.84 -10.06
N SER A 199 -13.35 18.45 -8.78
CA SER A 199 -14.22 17.35 -8.36
C SER A 199 -15.72 17.66 -8.48
N GLU A 200 -16.10 18.93 -8.40
CA GLU A 200 -17.47 19.42 -8.53
C GLU A 200 -17.88 19.66 -10.00
N SER A 201 -16.93 19.61 -10.92
CA SER A 201 -17.18 19.84 -12.33
C SER A 201 -17.89 18.64 -12.99
N GLU A 202 -19.10 18.83 -13.49
CA GLU A 202 -19.86 17.82 -14.24
C GLU A 202 -19.14 17.39 -15.53
N SER A 203 -18.35 18.28 -16.13
CA SER A 203 -17.58 18.00 -17.36
C SER A 203 -16.49 16.93 -17.15
N LEU A 204 -16.06 16.70 -15.91
CA LEU A 204 -15.10 15.67 -15.52
C LEU A 204 -15.76 14.37 -15.03
N ALA A 205 -17.07 14.27 -15.08
CA ALA A 205 -17.79 13.05 -14.72
C ALA A 205 -17.27 11.85 -15.55
N GLY A 206 -16.78 10.83 -14.86
CA GLY A 206 -16.18 9.63 -15.50
C GLY A 206 -14.71 9.73 -15.89
N ILE A 207 -14.10 10.93 -15.94
CA ILE A 207 -12.66 11.06 -16.27
C ILE A 207 -11.76 10.39 -15.21
N GLY A 208 -12.24 10.29 -13.97
CA GLY A 208 -11.54 9.60 -12.89
C GLY A 208 -11.23 8.13 -13.19
N TYR A 209 -12.08 7.43 -13.94
CA TYR A 209 -11.79 6.07 -14.42
C TYR A 209 -10.62 6.07 -15.41
N LEU A 210 -10.66 6.94 -16.39
CA LEU A 210 -9.61 7.05 -17.41
C LEU A 210 -8.27 7.42 -16.78
N GLN A 211 -8.29 8.38 -15.87
CA GLN A 211 -7.12 8.80 -15.09
C GLN A 211 -6.54 7.65 -14.26
N GLY A 212 -7.38 6.94 -13.50
CA GLY A 212 -6.94 5.81 -12.70
C GLY A 212 -6.42 4.64 -13.54
N TRP A 213 -6.99 4.38 -14.72
CA TRP A 213 -6.49 3.38 -15.66
C TRP A 213 -5.14 3.76 -16.23
N LEU A 214 -4.95 5.01 -16.64
CA LEU A 214 -3.65 5.51 -17.09
C LEU A 214 -2.60 5.41 -15.98
N PHE A 215 -2.93 5.91 -14.79
CA PHE A 215 -2.04 5.90 -13.62
C PHE A 215 -1.68 4.49 -13.12
N GLY A 216 -2.69 3.62 -12.96
CA GLY A 216 -2.55 2.32 -12.29
C GLY A 216 -2.22 1.15 -13.21
N ALA A 217 -2.48 1.27 -14.52
CA ALA A 217 -2.32 0.16 -15.46
C ALA A 217 -1.44 0.49 -16.67
N PHE A 218 -1.86 1.45 -17.49
CA PHE A 218 -1.24 1.68 -18.80
C PHE A 218 0.15 2.31 -18.70
N TYR A 219 0.32 3.39 -17.93
CA TYR A 219 1.63 4.02 -17.78
C TYR A 219 2.66 3.13 -17.07
N PRO A 220 2.36 2.43 -15.96
CA PRO A 220 3.30 1.47 -15.39
C PRO A 220 3.72 0.40 -16.38
N PHE A 221 2.79 -0.11 -17.18
CA PHE A 221 3.06 -1.17 -18.15
C PHE A 221 4.01 -0.70 -19.27
N VAL A 222 3.73 0.43 -19.91
CA VAL A 222 4.59 0.96 -20.96
C VAL A 222 5.94 1.44 -20.40
N LEU A 223 5.98 1.96 -19.15
CA LEU A 223 7.19 2.38 -18.47
C LEU A 223 8.17 1.22 -18.30
N VAL A 224 7.71 0.08 -17.76
CA VAL A 224 8.54 -1.13 -17.60
C VAL A 224 9.17 -1.54 -18.92
N LEU A 225 8.39 -1.59 -19.98
CA LEU A 225 8.85 -2.00 -21.30
C LEU A 225 9.84 -1.02 -21.93
N TYR A 226 9.66 0.27 -21.71
CA TYR A 226 10.61 1.26 -22.20
C TYR A 226 11.91 1.23 -21.41
N LEU A 227 11.85 0.97 -20.11
CA LEU A 227 13.03 0.77 -19.26
C LEU A 227 13.82 -0.49 -19.68
N GLU A 228 13.12 -1.62 -19.92
CA GLU A 228 13.76 -2.84 -20.41
C GLU A 228 14.43 -2.65 -21.78
N LYS A 229 13.74 -1.97 -22.70
CA LYS A 229 14.25 -1.69 -24.07
C LYS A 229 15.19 -0.49 -24.14
N LYS A 230 15.50 0.16 -23.00
CA LYS A 230 16.34 1.38 -22.90
C LYS A 230 15.88 2.51 -23.82
N LYS A 231 14.57 2.65 -24.05
CA LYS A 231 13.98 3.70 -24.88
C LYS A 231 13.72 4.97 -24.07
N TRP A 232 14.78 5.69 -23.71
CA TRP A 232 14.73 6.83 -22.78
C TRP A 232 13.78 7.95 -23.20
N VAL A 233 13.68 8.26 -24.50
CA VAL A 233 12.73 9.26 -25.02
C VAL A 233 11.28 8.85 -24.67
N LYS A 234 10.94 7.57 -24.81
CA LYS A 234 9.60 7.08 -24.48
C LYS A 234 9.38 7.02 -22.96
N VAL A 235 10.42 6.80 -22.17
CA VAL A 235 10.36 6.95 -20.71
C VAL A 235 10.01 8.40 -20.35
N LEU A 236 10.68 9.39 -20.93
CA LEU A 236 10.39 10.81 -20.72
C LEU A 236 8.96 11.19 -21.14
N LEU A 237 8.47 10.65 -22.26
CA LEU A 237 7.08 10.85 -22.66
C LEU A 237 6.08 10.26 -21.66
N THR A 238 6.40 9.11 -21.05
CA THR A 238 5.56 8.54 -19.99
C THR A 238 5.58 9.40 -18.73
N LEU A 239 6.74 9.97 -18.36
CA LEU A 239 6.83 10.95 -17.25
C LEU A 239 5.97 12.18 -17.55
N ALA A 240 6.01 12.72 -18.78
CA ALA A 240 5.14 13.81 -19.20
C ALA A 240 3.65 13.43 -19.05
N GLY A 241 3.28 12.20 -19.40
CA GLY A 241 1.92 11.67 -19.16
C GLY A 241 1.49 11.75 -17.69
N TYR A 242 2.36 11.34 -16.77
CA TYR A 242 2.07 11.46 -15.32
C TYR A 242 1.94 12.92 -14.86
N ILE A 243 2.73 13.84 -15.44
CA ILE A 243 2.59 15.28 -15.17
C ILE A 243 1.22 15.80 -15.64
N LEU A 244 0.73 15.36 -16.83
CA LEU A 244 -0.59 15.72 -17.31
C LEU A 244 -1.70 15.21 -16.36
N LEU A 245 -1.59 14.00 -15.80
CA LEU A 245 -2.53 13.53 -14.79
C LEU A 245 -2.48 14.39 -13.53
N PHE A 246 -1.27 14.74 -13.06
CA PHE A 246 -1.07 15.60 -11.88
C PHE A 246 -1.71 16.98 -12.05
N MET A 247 -1.65 17.56 -13.25
CA MET A 247 -2.26 18.88 -13.53
C MET A 247 -3.78 18.90 -13.33
N VAL A 248 -4.44 17.74 -13.29
CA VAL A 248 -5.88 17.60 -13.08
C VAL A 248 -6.22 17.17 -11.65
N ASP A 249 -5.50 16.16 -11.11
CA ASP A 249 -5.84 15.60 -9.79
C ASP A 249 -5.13 16.28 -8.62
N MET A 250 -4.10 17.07 -8.88
CA MET A 250 -3.28 17.76 -7.87
C MET A 250 -2.73 16.86 -6.76
N GLN A 251 -2.66 15.55 -7.01
CA GLN A 251 -2.15 14.59 -6.03
C GLN A 251 -0.64 14.45 -6.15
N LYS A 252 0.09 14.84 -5.09
CA LYS A 252 1.56 14.68 -5.05
C LYS A 252 2.01 13.26 -5.37
N MET A 253 1.19 12.26 -5.02
CA MET A 253 1.47 10.85 -5.35
C MET A 253 1.49 10.59 -6.85
N THR A 254 0.60 11.24 -7.62
CA THR A 254 0.58 11.11 -9.08
C THR A 254 1.85 11.64 -9.71
N PHE A 255 2.37 12.75 -9.21
CA PHE A 255 3.65 13.30 -9.66
C PHE A 255 4.85 12.43 -9.27
N LEU A 256 4.86 11.92 -8.03
CA LEU A 256 6.01 11.16 -7.49
C LEU A 256 6.06 9.71 -7.98
N MET A 257 4.92 9.12 -8.32
CA MET A 257 4.84 7.69 -8.67
C MET A 257 5.82 7.26 -9.76
N PRO A 258 5.96 7.92 -10.90
CA PRO A 258 6.88 7.46 -11.95
C PRO A 258 8.35 7.43 -11.47
N PHE A 259 8.77 8.32 -10.59
CA PHE A 259 10.12 8.29 -10.00
C PHE A 259 10.28 7.10 -9.05
N VAL A 260 9.27 6.82 -8.24
CA VAL A 260 9.23 5.63 -7.38
C VAL A 260 9.34 4.36 -8.22
N LEU A 261 8.60 4.27 -9.34
CA LEU A 261 8.64 3.12 -10.24
C LEU A 261 10.02 2.93 -10.90
N ILE A 262 10.65 4.01 -11.35
CA ILE A 262 12.00 3.95 -11.94
C ILE A 262 13.04 3.53 -10.89
N ILE A 263 13.00 4.10 -9.71
CA ILE A 263 13.93 3.75 -8.61
C ILE A 263 13.73 2.29 -8.23
N LEU A 264 12.48 1.85 -8.04
CA LEU A 264 12.14 0.46 -7.70
C LEU A 264 12.64 -0.51 -8.79
N TYR A 265 12.43 -0.17 -10.08
CA TYR A 265 12.95 -0.96 -11.20
C TYR A 265 14.47 -1.12 -11.13
N GLN A 266 15.22 -0.03 -10.88
CA GLN A 266 16.68 -0.08 -10.81
C GLN A 266 17.15 -0.90 -9.60
N ILE A 267 16.57 -0.69 -8.42
CA ILE A 267 16.95 -1.42 -7.20
C ILE A 267 16.73 -2.93 -7.38
N VAL A 268 15.57 -3.34 -7.89
CA VAL A 268 15.27 -4.77 -8.07
C VAL A 268 16.13 -5.37 -9.16
N ARG A 269 16.37 -4.65 -10.27
CA ARG A 269 17.21 -5.11 -11.37
C ARG A 269 18.67 -5.34 -10.96
N LEU A 270 19.21 -4.49 -10.07
CA LEU A 270 20.59 -4.62 -9.60
C LEU A 270 20.80 -5.89 -8.78
N ASN A 271 19.84 -6.29 -7.98
CA ASN A 271 19.97 -7.49 -7.18
C ASN A 271 18.62 -8.08 -6.73
N GLU A 272 17.91 -8.75 -7.66
CA GLU A 272 16.60 -9.34 -7.42
C GLU A 272 16.56 -10.28 -6.20
N GLN A 273 17.59 -11.11 -6.04
CA GLN A 273 17.64 -12.07 -4.93
C GLN A 273 17.77 -11.35 -3.58
N LYS A 274 18.67 -10.36 -3.47
CA LYS A 274 18.83 -9.60 -2.23
C LYS A 274 17.55 -8.82 -1.91
N VAL A 275 16.95 -8.17 -2.89
CA VAL A 275 15.67 -7.47 -2.69
C VAL A 275 14.62 -8.45 -2.19
N SER A 276 14.45 -9.60 -2.83
CA SER A 276 13.46 -10.60 -2.43
C SER A 276 13.63 -11.06 -0.98
N TYR A 277 14.86 -11.22 -0.48
CA TYR A 277 15.11 -11.77 0.85
C TYR A 277 15.31 -10.73 1.95
N TYR A 278 15.65 -9.48 1.64
CA TYR A 278 16.02 -8.48 2.65
C TYR A 278 15.19 -7.20 2.60
N ILE A 279 14.30 -6.99 1.62
CA ILE A 279 13.54 -5.76 1.48
C ILE A 279 12.74 -5.41 2.73
N HIS A 280 12.14 -6.40 3.39
CA HIS A 280 11.41 -6.22 4.64
C HIS A 280 12.28 -5.64 5.74
N SER A 281 13.49 -6.19 5.92
CA SER A 281 14.45 -5.71 6.91
C SER A 281 14.92 -4.30 6.59
N TYR A 282 15.17 -3.98 5.33
CA TYR A 282 15.53 -2.63 4.92
C TYR A 282 14.40 -1.63 5.21
N ILE A 283 13.15 -1.96 4.86
CA ILE A 283 12.00 -1.07 5.14
C ILE A 283 11.83 -0.89 6.65
N MET A 284 11.78 -1.98 7.42
CA MET A 284 11.61 -1.92 8.87
C MET A 284 12.74 -1.14 9.56
N LEU A 285 13.98 -1.44 9.24
CA LEU A 285 15.13 -0.75 9.82
C LEU A 285 15.18 0.73 9.41
N THR A 286 14.80 1.06 8.18
CA THR A 286 14.72 2.46 7.75
C THR A 286 13.67 3.22 8.57
N ILE A 287 12.50 2.63 8.79
CA ILE A 287 11.45 3.26 9.62
C ILE A 287 11.91 3.38 11.08
N ILE A 288 12.55 2.34 11.63
CA ILE A 288 13.11 2.35 12.99
C ILE A 288 14.17 3.47 13.13
N CYS A 289 15.15 3.52 12.23
CA CYS A 289 16.20 4.54 12.28
C CYS A 289 15.62 5.95 12.10
N PHE A 290 14.66 6.11 11.20
CA PHE A 290 14.01 7.41 10.98
C PHE A 290 13.18 7.83 12.19
N SER A 291 12.48 6.93 12.86
CA SER A 291 11.77 7.19 14.12
C SER A 291 12.72 7.67 15.23
N CYS A 292 13.91 7.08 15.31
CA CYS A 292 14.95 7.53 16.25
C CYS A 292 15.47 8.94 15.90
N ILE A 293 15.66 9.26 14.61
CA ILE A 293 16.09 10.58 14.14
C ILE A 293 15.04 11.64 14.49
N VAL A 294 13.77 11.32 14.24
CA VAL A 294 12.64 12.24 14.54
C VAL A 294 12.59 12.55 16.03
N TYR A 295 12.76 11.54 16.89
CA TYR A 295 12.80 11.74 18.34
C TYR A 295 13.87 12.76 18.78
N VAL A 296 15.06 12.70 18.17
CA VAL A 296 16.18 13.58 18.52
C VAL A 296 16.08 14.96 17.88
N LYS A 297 15.41 15.09 16.73
CA LYS A 297 15.41 16.28 15.86
C LYS A 297 14.01 16.76 15.48
N GLN A 298 13.00 16.51 16.33
CA GLN A 298 11.61 16.90 16.05
C GLN A 298 11.41 18.43 15.89
N ASP A 299 12.30 19.25 16.46
CA ASP A 299 12.25 20.70 16.32
C ASP A 299 12.68 21.21 14.92
N ASN A 300 13.24 20.32 14.09
CA ASN A 300 13.63 20.67 12.74
C ASN A 300 12.43 20.54 11.80
N GLU A 301 12.00 21.65 11.19
CA GLU A 301 10.81 21.75 10.34
C GLU A 301 10.84 20.76 9.15
N LEU A 302 12.00 20.57 8.50
CA LEU A 302 12.14 19.64 7.40
C LEU A 302 11.96 18.19 7.87
N ILE A 303 12.61 17.82 8.98
CA ILE A 303 12.49 16.47 9.57
C ILE A 303 11.06 16.23 10.02
N PHE A 304 10.43 17.21 10.68
CA PHE A 304 9.01 17.15 11.07
C PHE A 304 8.09 16.91 9.88
N THR A 305 8.25 17.68 8.80
CA THR A 305 7.43 17.53 7.58
C THR A 305 7.60 16.16 6.94
N ILE A 306 8.84 15.67 6.82
CA ILE A 306 9.11 14.32 6.29
C ILE A 306 8.50 13.26 7.21
N ALA A 307 8.59 13.43 8.53
CA ALA A 307 8.03 12.51 9.51
C ALA A 307 6.49 12.49 9.46
N ALA A 308 5.84 13.63 9.33
CA ALA A 308 4.39 13.71 9.17
C ALA A 308 3.91 12.95 7.91
N ILE A 309 4.64 13.06 6.81
CA ILE A 309 4.32 12.34 5.57
C ILE A 309 4.61 10.84 5.70
N LEU A 310 5.78 10.47 6.22
CA LEU A 310 6.21 9.08 6.26
C LEU A 310 5.62 8.32 7.45
N LEU A 311 5.82 8.78 8.68
CA LEU A 311 5.40 8.05 9.87
C LEU A 311 3.90 8.15 10.11
N LEU A 312 3.34 9.37 10.12
CA LEU A 312 1.92 9.53 10.33
C LEU A 312 1.13 9.07 9.09
N ARG A 313 1.32 9.71 7.95
CA ARG A 313 0.45 9.52 6.78
C ARG A 313 0.61 8.15 6.10
N THR A 314 1.83 7.65 5.96
CA THR A 314 2.08 6.40 5.24
C THR A 314 2.04 5.18 6.17
N VAL A 315 2.67 5.27 7.34
CA VAL A 315 2.79 4.12 8.24
C VAL A 315 1.57 3.98 9.14
N CYS A 316 1.04 5.06 9.73
CA CYS A 316 0.03 4.99 10.79
C CYS A 316 -1.41 5.04 10.26
N VAL A 317 -1.72 5.98 9.36
CA VAL A 317 -3.10 6.43 9.08
C VAL A 317 -4.03 5.31 8.61
N ALA A 318 -3.62 4.44 7.69
CA ALA A 318 -4.53 3.43 7.14
C ALA A 318 -5.00 2.43 8.20
N GLY A 319 -4.10 1.97 9.07
CA GLY A 319 -4.45 1.07 10.18
C GLY A 319 -5.27 1.76 11.26
N TRP A 320 -4.88 2.97 11.64
CA TRP A 320 -5.61 3.79 12.60
C TRP A 320 -7.04 4.10 12.13
N LEU A 321 -7.25 4.50 10.88
CA LEU A 321 -8.59 4.72 10.34
C LEU A 321 -9.42 3.44 10.29
N THR A 322 -8.80 2.28 10.06
CA THR A 322 -9.52 1.00 10.05
C THR A 322 -10.15 0.72 11.43
N GLN A 323 -9.46 1.05 12.52
CA GLN A 323 -10.05 0.92 13.87
C GLN A 323 -11.22 1.89 14.09
N LEU A 324 -11.20 3.11 13.52
CA LEU A 324 -12.35 4.03 13.61
C LEU A 324 -13.61 3.44 12.98
N TYR A 325 -13.48 2.73 11.85
CA TYR A 325 -14.58 2.00 11.24
C TYR A 325 -15.11 0.91 12.16
N VAL A 326 -14.22 0.11 12.74
CA VAL A 326 -14.64 -0.94 13.70
C VAL A 326 -15.42 -0.31 14.85
N HIS A 327 -14.90 0.76 15.47
CA HIS A 327 -15.57 1.44 16.56
C HIS A 327 -16.92 2.03 16.14
N PHE A 328 -16.98 2.77 15.04
CA PHE A 328 -18.20 3.41 14.55
C PHE A 328 -19.32 2.38 14.36
N PHE A 329 -19.04 1.24 13.74
CA PHE A 329 -20.03 0.21 13.46
C PHE A 329 -20.34 -0.74 14.64
N THR A 330 -19.78 -0.51 15.82
CA THR A 330 -20.30 -1.15 17.05
C THR A 330 -21.62 -0.54 17.50
N GLU A 331 -21.86 0.74 17.20
CA GLU A 331 -23.01 1.51 17.68
C GLU A 331 -23.95 1.98 16.56
N ASN A 332 -23.50 1.92 15.30
CA ASN A 332 -24.21 2.48 14.17
C ASN A 332 -24.64 1.40 13.16
N PRO A 333 -25.72 1.62 12.39
CA PRO A 333 -26.24 0.64 11.45
C PRO A 333 -25.28 0.37 10.31
N TYR A 334 -25.17 -0.90 9.90
CA TYR A 334 -24.37 -1.33 8.75
C TYR A 334 -24.96 -0.82 7.44
N THR A 335 -24.07 -0.63 6.45
CA THR A 335 -24.47 -0.11 5.13
C THR A 335 -24.91 -1.19 4.15
N TYR A 336 -24.60 -2.47 4.39
CA TYR A 336 -24.86 -3.59 3.47
C TYR A 336 -24.37 -3.30 2.03
N TYR A 337 -23.18 -2.69 1.92
CA TYR A 337 -22.57 -2.20 0.68
C TYR A 337 -23.28 -1.03 -0.01
N SER A 338 -24.34 -0.44 0.55
CA SER A 338 -25.02 0.73 -0.04
C SER A 338 -24.15 2.00 -0.05
N HIS A 339 -23.00 2.00 0.62
CA HIS A 339 -22.00 3.06 0.49
C HIS A 339 -21.29 3.05 -0.89
N ILE A 340 -21.49 2.01 -1.70
CA ILE A 340 -21.01 1.91 -3.08
C ILE A 340 -22.11 2.45 -3.99
N ASN A 341 -21.80 3.49 -4.78
CA ASN A 341 -22.78 4.22 -5.58
C ASN A 341 -23.67 3.33 -6.47
N ILE A 342 -23.09 2.35 -7.16
CA ILE A 342 -23.85 1.42 -8.02
C ILE A 342 -24.86 0.61 -7.20
N ILE A 343 -24.47 0.13 -6.02
CA ILE A 343 -25.34 -0.64 -5.15
C ILE A 343 -26.42 0.25 -4.55
N ASN A 344 -26.05 1.46 -4.11
CA ASN A 344 -27.02 2.42 -3.58
C ASN A 344 -28.05 2.86 -4.62
N TYR A 345 -27.64 3.02 -5.87
CA TYR A 345 -28.57 3.34 -6.97
C TYR A 345 -29.71 2.30 -7.09
N VAL A 346 -29.40 1.02 -6.85
CA VAL A 346 -30.39 -0.06 -6.91
C VAL A 346 -31.15 -0.22 -5.58
N THR A 347 -30.45 -0.17 -4.45
CA THR A 347 -31.03 -0.52 -3.15
C THR A 347 -31.65 0.66 -2.39
N GLN A 348 -31.15 1.87 -2.61
CA GLN A 348 -31.55 3.11 -1.92
C GLN A 348 -31.54 3.01 -0.39
N ASN A 349 -30.68 2.15 0.17
CA ASN A 349 -30.67 1.81 1.60
C ASN A 349 -29.50 2.41 2.37
N TYR A 350 -28.82 3.44 1.82
CA TYR A 350 -27.71 4.07 2.51
C TYR A 350 -28.22 4.84 3.76
N PRO A 351 -27.76 4.48 4.98
CA PRO A 351 -28.38 4.96 6.20
C PRO A 351 -27.92 6.35 6.66
N TYR A 352 -26.92 6.95 6.00
CA TYR A 352 -26.33 8.21 6.45
C TYR A 352 -26.61 9.35 5.45
N SER A 353 -26.73 10.59 5.98
CA SER A 353 -26.93 11.80 5.16
C SER A 353 -25.66 12.35 4.53
N VAL A 354 -24.49 11.86 4.94
CA VAL A 354 -23.17 12.31 4.46
C VAL A 354 -22.35 11.13 3.95
N PRO A 355 -21.31 11.35 3.12
CA PRO A 355 -20.43 10.28 2.66
C PRO A 355 -19.82 9.50 3.84
N LEU A 356 -19.62 8.19 3.66
CA LEU A 356 -19.22 7.26 4.72
C LEU A 356 -17.98 7.72 5.52
N GLY A 357 -16.95 8.21 4.84
CA GLY A 357 -15.74 8.69 5.53
C GLY A 357 -15.98 9.91 6.43
N LYS A 358 -16.97 10.76 6.11
CA LYS A 358 -17.38 11.87 6.99
C LYS A 358 -18.27 11.38 8.14
N ALA A 359 -19.14 10.39 7.88
CA ALA A 359 -19.99 9.80 8.92
C ALA A 359 -19.14 9.14 10.01
N VAL A 360 -18.18 8.28 9.62
CA VAL A 360 -17.28 7.56 10.52
C VAL A 360 -16.42 8.51 11.36
N ALA A 361 -16.00 9.64 10.80
CA ALA A 361 -15.22 10.65 11.51
C ALA A 361 -16.11 11.69 12.25
N TYR A 362 -17.41 11.47 12.36
CA TYR A 362 -18.38 12.39 13.00
C TYR A 362 -18.24 13.84 12.50
N GLY A 363 -17.96 14.02 11.21
CA GLY A 363 -17.81 15.32 10.57
C GLY A 363 -16.51 16.08 10.87
N SER A 364 -15.69 15.62 11.80
CA SER A 364 -14.44 16.30 12.18
C SER A 364 -13.35 16.26 11.08
N GLN A 365 -13.36 15.21 10.29
CA GLN A 365 -12.41 14.96 9.21
C GLN A 365 -13.03 13.99 8.17
N ASN A 366 -12.23 13.55 7.19
CA ASN A 366 -12.65 12.56 6.21
C ASN A 366 -11.80 11.29 6.32
N ALA A 367 -12.40 10.20 6.81
CA ALA A 367 -11.77 8.91 7.02
C ALA A 367 -11.70 8.02 5.75
N ASN A 368 -11.57 8.62 4.56
CA ASN A 368 -11.54 7.87 3.30
C ASN A 368 -10.16 7.25 2.99
N ALA A 369 -9.08 7.73 3.60
CA ALA A 369 -7.74 7.20 3.38
C ALA A 369 -7.46 5.97 4.25
N ASN A 370 -8.30 4.96 4.11
CA ASN A 370 -8.33 3.76 4.92
C ASN A 370 -7.99 2.51 4.12
N PHE A 371 -7.91 1.39 4.79
CA PHE A 371 -7.64 0.08 4.21
C PHE A 371 -8.92 -0.54 3.65
N PHE A 372 -8.81 -1.26 2.53
CA PHE A 372 -9.97 -1.82 1.80
C PHE A 372 -10.89 -2.73 2.64
N LEU A 373 -10.41 -3.34 3.72
CA LEU A 373 -11.25 -4.18 4.58
C LEU A 373 -12.35 -3.38 5.30
N THR A 374 -12.23 -2.04 5.38
CA THR A 374 -13.27 -1.18 5.93
C THR A 374 -14.60 -1.28 5.17
N ASP A 375 -14.58 -1.62 3.88
CA ASP A 375 -15.81 -1.92 3.13
C ASP A 375 -16.59 -3.07 3.76
N GLY A 376 -15.89 -4.12 4.21
CA GLY A 376 -16.51 -5.23 4.91
C GLY A 376 -17.02 -4.84 6.29
N VAL A 377 -16.23 -4.06 7.06
CA VAL A 377 -16.66 -3.53 8.37
C VAL A 377 -17.95 -2.73 8.22
N ALA A 378 -17.98 -1.80 7.26
CA ALA A 378 -19.14 -0.98 6.98
C ALA A 378 -20.35 -1.78 6.50
N ALA A 379 -20.12 -2.82 5.72
CA ALA A 379 -21.19 -3.64 5.16
C ALA A 379 -21.85 -4.59 6.18
N GLY A 380 -21.09 -5.17 7.12
CA GLY A 380 -21.62 -6.19 8.02
C GLY A 380 -20.67 -6.57 9.17
N GLY A 381 -19.86 -5.64 9.65
CA GLY A 381 -18.98 -5.87 10.79
C GLY A 381 -18.00 -7.03 10.59
N LEU A 382 -17.93 -7.92 11.55
CA LEU A 382 -17.01 -9.07 11.53
C LEU A 382 -17.29 -10.03 10.36
N VAL A 383 -18.55 -10.26 10.02
CA VAL A 383 -18.94 -11.13 8.89
C VAL A 383 -18.52 -10.48 7.56
N GLY A 384 -18.74 -9.17 7.45
CA GLY A 384 -18.35 -8.42 6.27
C GLY A 384 -16.83 -8.41 6.04
N ILE A 385 -16.03 -8.27 7.12
CA ILE A 385 -14.56 -8.33 7.00
C ILE A 385 -14.08 -9.74 6.60
N CYS A 386 -14.74 -10.79 7.08
CA CYS A 386 -14.45 -12.16 6.65
C CYS A 386 -14.73 -12.33 5.15
N PHE A 387 -15.86 -11.84 4.67
CA PHE A 387 -16.23 -11.93 3.25
C PHE A 387 -15.22 -11.22 2.35
N ILE A 388 -14.94 -9.93 2.63
CA ILE A 388 -14.01 -9.16 1.78
C ILE A 388 -12.56 -9.65 1.90
N GLY A 389 -12.17 -10.16 3.08
CA GLY A 389 -10.87 -10.76 3.30
C GLY A 389 -10.66 -12.05 2.50
N ILE A 390 -11.68 -12.92 2.41
CA ILE A 390 -11.66 -14.12 1.57
C ILE A 390 -11.64 -13.70 0.09
N PHE A 391 -12.42 -12.68 -0.29
CA PHE A 391 -12.40 -12.15 -1.65
C PHE A 391 -10.98 -11.69 -2.04
N PHE A 392 -10.31 -10.93 -1.16
CA PHE A 392 -8.93 -10.50 -1.41
C PHE A 392 -7.94 -11.67 -1.46
N PHE A 393 -8.12 -12.69 -0.60
CA PHE A 393 -7.33 -13.91 -0.65
C PHE A 393 -7.42 -14.59 -2.03
N THR A 394 -8.63 -14.72 -2.58
CA THR A 394 -8.84 -15.31 -3.92
C THR A 394 -8.25 -14.42 -5.02
N LEU A 395 -8.35 -13.09 -4.86
CA LEU A 395 -7.74 -12.13 -5.78
C LEU A 395 -6.20 -12.26 -5.79
N LEU A 396 -5.55 -12.46 -4.65
CA LEU A 396 -4.11 -12.70 -4.58
C LEU A 396 -3.70 -13.99 -5.33
N ILE A 397 -4.49 -15.07 -5.22
CA ILE A 397 -4.26 -16.31 -5.98
C ILE A 397 -4.40 -16.05 -7.47
N PHE A 398 -5.43 -15.30 -7.87
CA PHE A 398 -5.66 -14.92 -9.27
C PHE A 398 -4.50 -14.10 -9.83
N ILE A 399 -4.07 -13.05 -9.12
CA ILE A 399 -2.95 -12.19 -9.51
C ILE A 399 -1.66 -13.01 -9.65
N ASN A 400 -1.36 -13.90 -8.69
CA ASN A 400 -0.21 -14.80 -8.79
C ASN A 400 -0.27 -15.68 -10.05
N SER A 401 -1.47 -16.14 -10.41
CA SER A 401 -1.66 -17.06 -11.55
C SER A 401 -1.44 -16.36 -12.89
N ILE A 402 -2.00 -15.17 -13.09
CA ILE A 402 -1.82 -14.39 -14.33
C ILE A 402 -0.40 -13.83 -14.47
N SER A 403 0.27 -13.55 -13.37
CA SER A 403 1.60 -12.92 -13.33
C SER A 403 2.77 -13.93 -13.33
N ALA A 404 2.51 -15.22 -13.24
CA ALA A 404 3.53 -16.26 -13.08
C ALA A 404 4.62 -16.29 -14.18
N ARG A 405 4.33 -15.74 -15.35
CA ARG A 405 5.26 -15.67 -16.50
C ARG A 405 6.13 -14.41 -16.55
N TYR A 406 5.86 -13.45 -15.66
CA TYR A 406 6.59 -12.19 -15.63
C TYR A 406 7.80 -12.26 -14.71
N LYS A 407 8.83 -11.46 -14.98
CA LYS A 407 9.96 -11.28 -14.07
C LYS A 407 9.49 -10.52 -12.83
N LYS A 408 10.08 -10.82 -11.67
CA LYS A 408 9.75 -10.12 -10.42
C LYS A 408 10.00 -8.62 -10.53
N THR A 409 11.09 -8.20 -11.21
CA THR A 409 11.40 -6.79 -11.44
C THR A 409 10.25 -6.05 -12.08
N ASP A 410 9.63 -6.65 -13.11
CA ASP A 410 8.51 -6.04 -13.82
C ASP A 410 7.27 -5.98 -12.93
N LEU A 411 7.00 -7.06 -12.19
CA LEU A 411 5.83 -7.17 -11.31
C LEU A 411 5.85 -6.13 -10.19
N PHE A 412 7.01 -5.86 -9.59
CA PHE A 412 7.11 -4.82 -8.56
C PHE A 412 6.70 -3.45 -9.09
N VAL A 413 7.16 -3.11 -10.28
CA VAL A 413 6.82 -1.83 -10.91
C VAL A 413 5.35 -1.80 -11.32
N LEU A 414 4.86 -2.86 -11.98
CA LEU A 414 3.48 -2.94 -12.47
C LEU A 414 2.44 -2.82 -11.36
N PHE A 415 2.68 -3.45 -10.21
CA PHE A 415 1.70 -3.51 -9.13
C PHE A 415 1.92 -2.50 -8.00
N MET A 416 2.99 -1.70 -8.02
CA MET A 416 3.24 -0.69 -6.99
C MET A 416 2.11 0.34 -6.87
N PRO A 417 1.56 0.91 -7.97
CA PRO A 417 0.40 1.80 -7.86
C PRO A 417 -0.82 1.11 -7.23
N THR A 418 -1.08 -0.13 -7.60
CA THR A 418 -2.19 -0.93 -7.02
C THR A 418 -2.02 -1.13 -5.50
N ILE A 419 -0.79 -1.41 -5.05
CA ILE A 419 -0.51 -1.55 -3.60
C ILE A 419 -0.81 -0.24 -2.88
N SER A 420 -0.40 0.90 -3.42
CA SER A 420 -0.68 2.20 -2.81
C SER A 420 -2.19 2.49 -2.71
N PHE A 421 -2.98 2.02 -3.68
CA PHE A 421 -4.43 2.13 -3.61
C PHE A 421 -5.05 1.21 -2.56
N PHE A 422 -4.61 -0.03 -2.44
CA PHE A 422 -5.12 -0.94 -1.40
C PHE A 422 -4.90 -0.44 0.02
N LEU A 423 -3.89 0.41 0.23
CA LEU A 423 -3.65 1.05 1.52
C LEU A 423 -4.61 2.21 1.81
N ASN A 424 -5.28 2.76 0.79
CA ASN A 424 -5.98 4.03 0.91
C ASN A 424 -7.40 4.04 0.33
N THR A 425 -7.87 2.96 -0.29
CA THR A 425 -9.19 2.93 -0.94
C THR A 425 -9.84 1.56 -0.91
N SER A 426 -11.15 1.54 -1.17
CA SER A 426 -11.97 0.35 -1.37
C SER A 426 -11.37 -0.61 -2.40
N ILE A 427 -11.56 -1.90 -2.19
CA ILE A 427 -11.15 -2.94 -3.15
C ILE A 427 -11.87 -2.79 -4.49
N PHE A 428 -13.16 -2.44 -4.49
CA PHE A 428 -13.96 -2.26 -5.70
C PHE A 428 -13.51 -1.03 -6.48
N THR A 429 -13.22 0.08 -5.79
CA THR A 429 -12.62 1.27 -6.39
C THR A 429 -11.25 0.97 -6.98
N THR A 430 -10.42 0.20 -6.25
CA THR A 430 -9.09 -0.20 -6.75
C THR A 430 -9.20 -1.07 -7.99
N MET A 431 -10.17 -1.99 -8.04
CA MET A 431 -10.39 -2.84 -9.21
C MET A 431 -10.89 -2.07 -10.43
N LEU A 432 -11.92 -1.25 -10.26
CA LEU A 432 -12.62 -0.59 -11.38
C LEU A 432 -11.99 0.75 -11.74
N SER A 433 -11.90 1.67 -10.78
CA SER A 433 -11.49 3.06 -11.04
C SER A 433 -9.98 3.23 -11.05
N ASN A 434 -9.25 2.53 -10.17
CA ASN A 434 -7.79 2.73 -10.00
C ASN A 434 -6.92 1.79 -10.86
N GLY A 435 -7.53 1.07 -11.80
CA GLY A 435 -6.81 0.38 -12.86
C GLY A 435 -6.35 -1.04 -12.57
N LEU A 436 -6.71 -1.68 -11.43
CA LEU A 436 -6.30 -3.06 -11.18
C LEU A 436 -6.90 -4.05 -12.20
N LEU A 437 -8.19 -3.89 -12.56
CA LEU A 437 -8.82 -4.77 -13.55
C LEU A 437 -8.19 -4.60 -14.95
N PRO A 438 -8.03 -3.38 -15.51
CA PRO A 438 -7.27 -3.20 -16.74
C PRO A 438 -5.84 -3.75 -16.66
N LEU A 439 -5.10 -3.56 -15.56
CA LEU A 439 -3.78 -4.12 -15.38
C LEU A 439 -3.80 -5.65 -15.40
N ALA A 440 -4.74 -6.27 -14.68
CA ALA A 440 -4.89 -7.73 -14.66
C ALA A 440 -5.18 -8.29 -16.05
N LEU A 441 -6.05 -7.62 -16.84
CA LEU A 441 -6.33 -7.99 -18.24
C LEU A 441 -5.08 -7.85 -19.12
N ILE A 442 -4.36 -6.75 -19.02
CA ILE A 442 -3.10 -6.54 -19.76
C ILE A 442 -2.11 -7.65 -19.40
N VAL A 443 -1.87 -7.90 -18.11
CA VAL A 443 -0.94 -8.94 -17.64
C VAL A 443 -1.41 -10.34 -18.08
N ALA A 444 -2.70 -10.64 -18.05
CA ALA A 444 -3.23 -11.94 -18.49
C ALA A 444 -3.09 -12.16 -20.01
N CYS A 445 -3.23 -11.08 -20.81
CA CYS A 445 -3.28 -11.18 -22.29
C CYS A 445 -1.94 -10.86 -22.96
N THR A 446 -0.89 -10.44 -22.26
CA THR A 446 0.42 -10.10 -22.83
C THR A 446 1.52 -10.99 -22.30
N ASN A 447 2.67 -11.04 -23.01
CA ASN A 447 3.87 -11.70 -22.57
C ASN A 447 5.10 -10.82 -22.86
N ILE A 448 5.64 -10.20 -21.82
CA ILE A 448 6.81 -9.31 -21.95
C ILE A 448 8.03 -10.05 -22.51
N ASN A 449 8.22 -11.33 -22.16
CA ASN A 449 9.37 -12.12 -22.61
C ASN A 449 9.41 -12.31 -24.13
N ASN A 450 8.27 -12.34 -24.82
CA ASN A 450 8.21 -12.41 -26.28
C ASN A 450 8.57 -11.08 -26.95
N CYS A 451 8.57 -9.96 -26.19
CA CYS A 451 8.92 -8.64 -26.72
C CYS A 451 10.42 -8.37 -26.71
N THR A 452 11.20 -9.15 -25.97
CA THR A 452 12.68 -9.03 -25.90
C THR A 452 13.38 -9.92 -26.93
N SER A 453 12.71 -10.93 -27.50
CA SER A 453 13.26 -11.87 -28.45
C SER A 453 13.18 -11.43 -29.93
N SER A 454 12.43 -10.38 -30.26
CA SER A 454 12.40 -9.79 -31.58
C SER A 454 13.44 -8.65 -31.66
N LYS A 455 14.71 -9.02 -31.81
CA LYS A 455 15.76 -8.14 -32.35
C LYS A 455 15.75 -8.20 -33.85
#